data_345235854be55b8aa58a0062115853e3
#
_entry.id   345235854be55b8aa58a0062115853e3
#
_cell.length_a   1.000
_cell.length_b   1.000
_cell.length_c   1.000
_cell.angle_alpha   90.00
_cell.angle_beta   90.00
_cell.angle_gamma   90.00
#
_symmetry.space_group_name_H-M   'P 1'
#
loop_
_entity.id
_entity.type
_entity.pdbx_description
1 polymer ?
#
loop_
_entity_poly.entity_id
_entity_poly.type
_entity_poly.pdbx_seq_one_letter_code
_entity_poly.pdbx_strand_id
1 'polypeptide(L)'
;MKGMERFFRYIGILTPSDENSQNHPSSACEFNLAHELVKELQALGVSDAFVDENCYVYGHIPPTPGKEERPAIGLIAHMDTVSDFCDAAPNPQIIENYDGRDVPLGTSGRVLRVTDFPHLSQLKGRTLITTDGTTILGSDDKSGIAEIMTVVEQLDGMPHGPVSVAFTPDEEIGRGTDDFRTDVFGAKYAFTLDGEAEGEVQYESFNAAGAEVSFRGNNVHPGSAKNVMVNAALVAMEFNEMLNSAQRPEYTENYQGFVHLTDMTGSVADARLKYILRDHDRNMLAAKKAGMELAAQRLNEKYGAGTMELVIQDQYQNMAEILKDYPEVMEVARKACRSCGVSPISVPIRGATDGAILSFRGLPCPNLGTGGYAFHGPYEHLTVEGMDKMVEIVLEILRIFAE
;
A
#
# COMPACT_ATOMS: atom_id res chain seq x y z
N MET A 1 -1.71 -17.68 -20.69
CA MET A 1 -2.14 -16.28 -21.05
C MET A 1 -0.98 -15.35 -20.76
N LYS A 2 -0.78 -14.26 -21.52
CA LYS A 2 0.29 -13.30 -21.19
C LYS A 2 -0.11 -12.46 -19.96
N GLY A 3 0.87 -12.01 -19.15
CA GLY A 3 0.62 -11.19 -17.96
C GLY A 3 -0.19 -9.95 -18.28
N MET A 4 0.15 -9.24 -19.37
CA MET A 4 -0.58 -8.07 -19.84
C MET A 4 -2.07 -8.36 -20.18
N GLU A 5 -2.37 -9.54 -20.76
CA GLU A 5 -3.78 -9.90 -21.08
C GLU A 5 -4.60 -10.12 -19.82
N ARG A 6 -3.98 -10.68 -18.76
CA ARG A 6 -4.58 -10.80 -17.42
C ARG A 6 -4.81 -9.43 -16.84
N PHE A 7 -3.79 -8.60 -16.83
CA PHE A 7 -3.86 -7.24 -16.30
C PHE A 7 -5.02 -6.46 -16.91
N PHE A 8 -5.14 -6.40 -18.24
CA PHE A 8 -6.26 -5.70 -18.90
C PHE A 8 -7.64 -6.28 -18.56
N ARG A 9 -7.73 -7.58 -18.32
CA ARG A 9 -8.99 -8.18 -17.86
C ARG A 9 -9.33 -7.76 -16.44
N TYR A 10 -8.34 -7.73 -15.54
CA TYR A 10 -8.56 -7.41 -14.13
C TYR A 10 -8.87 -5.93 -13.90
N ILE A 11 -8.17 -5.03 -14.56
CA ILE A 11 -8.48 -3.58 -14.45
C ILE A 11 -9.86 -3.23 -15.02
N GLY A 12 -10.42 -4.06 -15.91
CA GLY A 12 -11.81 -3.92 -16.38
C GLY A 12 -12.87 -4.22 -15.31
N ILE A 13 -12.49 -4.80 -14.17
CA ILE A 13 -13.38 -5.10 -13.04
C ILE A 13 -13.15 -4.04 -11.97
N LEU A 14 -14.16 -3.18 -11.74
CA LEU A 14 -14.06 -2.13 -10.72
C LEU A 14 -14.16 -2.73 -9.32
N THR A 15 -13.25 -2.34 -8.46
CA THR A 15 -13.12 -2.83 -7.08
C THR A 15 -12.71 -1.71 -6.11
N PRO A 16 -13.29 -0.50 -6.16
CA PRO A 16 -12.94 0.54 -5.19
C PRO A 16 -13.36 0.13 -3.78
N SER A 17 -12.47 0.27 -2.81
CA SER A 17 -12.78 0.17 -1.39
C SER A 17 -13.50 1.43 -0.89
N ASP A 18 -14.22 1.33 0.23
CA ASP A 18 -14.98 2.42 0.85
C ASP A 18 -14.57 2.62 2.32
N GLU A 19 -13.75 3.63 2.58
CA GLU A 19 -13.27 3.97 3.92
C GLU A 19 -14.38 4.27 4.95
N ASN A 20 -15.58 4.62 4.48
CA ASN A 20 -16.74 4.94 5.33
C ASN A 20 -17.59 3.71 5.65
N SER A 21 -17.34 2.58 4.98
CA SER A 21 -18.07 1.33 5.19
C SER A 21 -17.69 0.66 6.50
N GLN A 22 -18.68 0.11 7.20
CA GLN A 22 -18.45 -0.74 8.37
C GLN A 22 -18.47 -2.25 8.01
N ASN A 23 -18.72 -2.58 6.74
CA ASN A 23 -18.68 -3.94 6.27
C ASN A 23 -17.23 -4.40 5.99
N HIS A 24 -17.04 -5.71 5.84
CA HIS A 24 -15.82 -6.31 5.34
C HIS A 24 -16.19 -7.49 4.40
N PRO A 25 -15.79 -7.43 3.09
CA PRO A 25 -15.09 -6.30 2.47
C PRO A 25 -15.93 -5.02 2.52
N SER A 26 -15.25 -3.88 2.45
CA SER A 26 -15.89 -2.56 2.50
C SER A 26 -16.84 -2.36 1.34
N SER A 27 -16.53 -2.95 0.21
CA SER A 27 -17.24 -2.86 -1.05
C SER A 27 -17.56 -4.24 -1.63
N ALA A 28 -18.84 -4.57 -1.78
CA ALA A 28 -19.27 -5.87 -2.30
C ALA A 28 -18.80 -6.14 -3.75
N CYS A 29 -18.41 -5.11 -4.49
CA CYS A 29 -17.92 -5.27 -5.86
C CYS A 29 -16.57 -6.01 -5.95
N GLU A 30 -15.79 -6.05 -4.86
CA GLU A 30 -14.51 -6.79 -4.80
C GLU A 30 -14.71 -8.29 -5.04
N PHE A 31 -15.84 -8.86 -4.60
CA PHE A 31 -16.20 -10.24 -4.92
C PHE A 31 -16.25 -10.55 -6.42
N ASN A 32 -16.49 -9.56 -7.29
CA ASN A 32 -16.50 -9.79 -8.73
C ASN A 32 -15.13 -10.22 -9.23
N LEU A 33 -14.06 -9.58 -8.75
CA LEU A 33 -12.70 -9.97 -9.08
C LEU A 33 -12.32 -11.27 -8.36
N ALA A 34 -12.64 -11.40 -7.07
CA ALA A 34 -12.34 -12.60 -6.29
C ALA A 34 -12.88 -13.88 -6.96
N HIS A 35 -14.13 -13.88 -7.41
CA HIS A 35 -14.73 -15.04 -8.10
C HIS A 35 -14.05 -15.33 -9.44
N GLU A 36 -13.64 -14.30 -10.20
CA GLU A 36 -12.91 -14.49 -11.45
C GLU A 36 -11.52 -15.10 -11.20
N LEU A 37 -10.84 -14.68 -10.13
CA LEU A 37 -9.53 -15.21 -9.74
C LEU A 37 -9.63 -16.67 -9.29
N VAL A 38 -10.62 -17.01 -8.46
CA VAL A 38 -10.86 -18.42 -8.07
C VAL A 38 -11.09 -19.31 -9.28
N LYS A 39 -11.93 -18.88 -10.21
CA LYS A 39 -12.21 -19.62 -11.44
C LYS A 39 -10.95 -19.81 -12.29
N GLU A 40 -10.11 -18.80 -12.41
CA GLU A 40 -8.86 -18.91 -13.17
C GLU A 40 -7.85 -19.79 -12.45
N LEU A 41 -7.66 -19.65 -11.12
CA LEU A 41 -6.79 -20.54 -10.34
C LEU A 41 -7.18 -22.01 -10.52
N GLN A 42 -8.49 -22.31 -10.43
CA GLN A 42 -8.98 -23.69 -10.67
C GLN A 42 -8.70 -24.17 -12.10
N ALA A 43 -8.83 -23.29 -13.10
CA ALA A 43 -8.49 -23.62 -14.48
C ALA A 43 -7.00 -23.85 -14.70
N LEU A 44 -6.14 -23.23 -13.87
CA LEU A 44 -4.69 -23.45 -13.83
C LEU A 44 -4.27 -24.67 -12.99
N GLY A 45 -5.23 -25.42 -12.45
CA GLY A 45 -4.96 -26.64 -11.69
C GLY A 45 -4.90 -26.48 -10.16
N VAL A 46 -5.12 -25.29 -9.64
CA VAL A 46 -5.22 -25.02 -8.18
C VAL A 46 -6.62 -25.40 -7.73
N SER A 47 -6.85 -26.69 -7.53
CA SER A 47 -8.20 -27.27 -7.38
C SER A 47 -8.87 -26.91 -6.04
N ASP A 48 -8.11 -26.50 -5.02
CA ASP A 48 -8.57 -26.09 -3.71
C ASP A 48 -8.80 -24.57 -3.60
N ALA A 49 -8.61 -23.83 -4.70
CA ALA A 49 -8.82 -22.38 -4.70
C ALA A 49 -10.27 -22.03 -4.35
N PHE A 50 -10.43 -21.11 -3.40
CA PHE A 50 -11.74 -20.62 -2.94
C PHE A 50 -11.68 -19.16 -2.52
N VAL A 51 -12.83 -18.52 -2.43
CA VAL A 51 -13.02 -17.22 -1.78
C VAL A 51 -13.87 -17.43 -0.53
N ASP A 52 -13.49 -16.82 0.59
CA ASP A 52 -14.24 -16.90 1.84
C ASP A 52 -15.32 -15.80 1.95
N GLU A 53 -16.04 -15.81 3.07
CA GLU A 53 -17.13 -14.85 3.34
C GLU A 53 -16.66 -13.39 3.48
N ASN A 54 -15.38 -13.17 3.76
CA ASN A 54 -14.73 -11.85 3.89
C ASN A 54 -13.97 -11.43 2.63
N CYS A 55 -14.20 -12.13 1.50
CA CYS A 55 -13.60 -11.84 0.19
C CYS A 55 -12.10 -12.16 0.05
N TYR A 56 -11.49 -12.92 0.96
CA TYR A 56 -10.14 -13.43 0.76
C TYR A 56 -10.13 -14.61 -0.19
N VAL A 57 -9.29 -14.53 -1.20
CA VAL A 57 -9.02 -15.66 -2.10
C VAL A 57 -7.79 -16.42 -1.59
N TYR A 58 -7.90 -17.75 -1.50
CA TYR A 58 -6.78 -18.64 -1.15
C TYR A 58 -6.63 -19.76 -2.17
N GLY A 59 -5.41 -20.22 -2.40
CA GLY A 59 -5.12 -21.38 -3.21
C GLY A 59 -3.74 -21.94 -2.91
N HIS A 60 -3.56 -23.27 -3.08
CA HIS A 60 -2.33 -23.96 -2.76
C HIS A 60 -1.84 -24.80 -3.94
N ILE A 61 -0.58 -24.64 -4.27
CA ILE A 61 0.11 -25.40 -5.30
C ILE A 61 1.02 -26.40 -4.59
N PRO A 62 0.79 -27.73 -4.74
CA PRO A 62 1.60 -28.75 -4.10
C PRO A 62 3.04 -28.70 -4.62
N PRO A 63 4.03 -29.09 -3.80
CA PRO A 63 5.43 -29.10 -4.20
C PRO A 63 5.68 -30.10 -5.32
N THR A 64 6.71 -29.85 -6.13
CA THR A 64 7.18 -30.86 -7.07
C THR A 64 7.82 -32.05 -6.34
N PRO A 65 7.80 -33.26 -6.92
CA PRO A 65 8.35 -34.46 -6.27
C PRO A 65 9.79 -34.26 -5.75
N GLY A 66 10.00 -34.56 -4.45
CA GLY A 66 11.28 -34.40 -3.77
C GLY A 66 11.51 -32.99 -3.19
N LYS A 67 10.52 -32.12 -3.20
CA LYS A 67 10.57 -30.77 -2.63
C LYS A 67 9.56 -30.54 -1.50
N GLU A 68 8.98 -31.61 -0.96
CA GLU A 68 7.93 -31.58 0.07
C GLU A 68 8.40 -30.93 1.38
N GLU A 69 9.68 -31.10 1.72
CA GLU A 69 10.29 -30.56 2.94
C GLU A 69 10.80 -29.10 2.80
N ARG A 70 10.63 -28.49 1.63
CA ARG A 70 11.03 -27.10 1.41
C ARG A 70 10.02 -26.15 2.07
N PRO A 71 10.46 -24.94 2.48
CA PRO A 71 9.53 -23.99 3.07
C PRO A 71 8.40 -23.64 2.10
N ALA A 72 7.18 -23.60 2.59
CA ALA A 72 6.06 -23.09 1.82
C ALA A 72 6.22 -21.56 1.65
N ILE A 73 6.12 -21.09 0.42
CA ILE A 73 6.28 -19.69 0.06
C ILE A 73 4.93 -19.12 -0.36
N GLY A 74 4.55 -18.01 0.26
CA GLY A 74 3.32 -17.29 -0.04
C GLY A 74 3.53 -16.13 -1.02
N LEU A 75 2.56 -15.91 -1.90
CA LEU A 75 2.48 -14.75 -2.78
C LEU A 75 1.15 -14.06 -2.53
N ILE A 76 1.16 -12.76 -2.32
CA ILE A 76 -0.01 -11.97 -1.92
C ILE A 76 -0.08 -10.70 -2.78
N ALA A 77 -1.29 -10.32 -3.20
CA ALA A 77 -1.61 -9.06 -3.85
C ALA A 77 -3.02 -8.63 -3.43
N HIS A 78 -3.32 -7.32 -3.46
CA HIS A 78 -4.66 -6.88 -3.09
C HIS A 78 -5.56 -6.67 -4.31
N MET A 79 -6.87 -6.82 -4.09
CA MET A 79 -7.89 -6.76 -5.15
C MET A 79 -8.54 -5.39 -5.28
N ASP A 80 -8.63 -4.66 -4.17
CA ASP A 80 -9.26 -3.36 -4.17
C ASP A 80 -8.35 -2.28 -4.80
N THR A 81 -8.92 -1.14 -5.02
CA THR A 81 -8.25 0.08 -5.48
C THR A 81 -8.72 1.25 -4.64
N VAL A 82 -7.94 2.33 -4.61
CA VAL A 82 -8.43 3.59 -4.06
C VAL A 82 -9.73 4.00 -4.76
N SER A 83 -10.62 4.69 -4.04
CA SER A 83 -11.89 5.21 -4.58
C SER A 83 -11.70 6.47 -5.43
N ASP A 84 -10.61 7.21 -5.23
CA ASP A 84 -10.29 8.41 -5.98
C ASP A 84 -10.04 8.09 -7.47
N PHE A 85 -10.64 8.88 -8.36
CA PHE A 85 -10.53 8.67 -9.81
C PHE A 85 -10.95 7.27 -10.31
N CYS A 86 -11.81 6.55 -9.56
CA CYS A 86 -12.25 5.19 -9.88
C CYS A 86 -13.73 5.12 -10.27
N ASP A 87 -14.30 6.18 -10.87
CA ASP A 87 -15.71 6.26 -11.25
C ASP A 87 -16.08 5.38 -12.45
N ALA A 88 -15.10 4.92 -13.22
CA ALA A 88 -15.29 4.08 -14.41
C ALA A 88 -14.09 3.15 -14.63
N ALA A 89 -14.29 2.08 -15.40
CA ALA A 89 -13.19 1.24 -15.86
C ALA A 89 -12.17 2.06 -16.65
N PRO A 90 -10.86 1.85 -16.43
CA PRO A 90 -9.82 2.59 -17.13
C PRO A 90 -9.87 2.36 -18.64
N ASN A 91 -9.47 3.38 -19.38
CA ASN A 91 -9.23 3.31 -20.82
C ASN A 91 -7.73 3.42 -21.07
N PRO A 92 -6.97 2.30 -21.01
CA PRO A 92 -5.51 2.35 -21.06
C PRO A 92 -4.99 2.73 -22.44
N GLN A 93 -3.93 3.53 -22.49
CA GLN A 93 -3.14 3.78 -23.67
C GLN A 93 -1.93 2.84 -23.71
N ILE A 94 -1.67 2.24 -24.88
CA ILE A 94 -0.52 1.37 -25.10
C ILE A 94 0.44 2.10 -26.04
N ILE A 95 1.66 2.35 -25.58
CA ILE A 95 2.69 3.07 -26.33
C ILE A 95 3.86 2.11 -26.56
N GLU A 96 3.85 1.44 -27.70
CA GLU A 96 4.94 0.56 -28.09
C GLU A 96 6.22 1.34 -28.37
N ASN A 97 7.36 0.78 -27.97
CA ASN A 97 8.69 1.37 -28.18
C ASN A 97 8.74 2.84 -27.70
N TYR A 98 8.31 3.08 -26.45
CA TYR A 98 8.25 4.39 -25.83
C TYR A 98 9.56 5.16 -26.00
N ASP A 99 9.49 6.41 -26.44
CA ASP A 99 10.67 7.20 -26.83
C ASP A 99 11.34 7.96 -25.67
N GLY A 100 10.77 7.90 -24.46
CA GLY A 100 11.31 8.54 -23.26
C GLY A 100 10.90 10.00 -23.11
N ARG A 101 9.84 10.46 -23.79
CA ARG A 101 9.34 11.84 -23.74
C ARG A 101 8.02 11.95 -22.99
N ASP A 102 7.56 13.19 -22.81
CA ASP A 102 6.25 13.49 -22.24
C ASP A 102 5.11 12.81 -23.03
N VAL A 103 4.13 12.25 -22.30
CA VAL A 103 2.99 11.53 -22.88
C VAL A 103 1.69 12.28 -22.58
N PRO A 104 0.98 12.77 -23.60
CA PRO A 104 -0.39 13.24 -23.42
C PRO A 104 -1.33 12.10 -22.99
N LEU A 105 -2.12 12.32 -21.96
CA LEU A 105 -3.08 11.32 -21.46
C LEU A 105 -4.46 11.54 -22.10
N GLY A 106 -4.72 10.84 -23.19
CA GLY A 106 -5.98 10.93 -23.94
C GLY A 106 -6.33 12.37 -24.32
N THR A 107 -7.58 12.73 -24.06
CA THR A 107 -8.12 14.08 -24.28
C THR A 107 -8.34 14.84 -22.97
N SER A 108 -7.84 14.32 -21.83
CA SER A 108 -8.05 14.92 -20.50
C SER A 108 -7.34 16.28 -20.31
N GLY A 109 -6.40 16.63 -21.18
CA GLY A 109 -5.52 17.79 -21.03
C GLY A 109 -4.34 17.54 -20.06
N ARG A 110 -4.27 16.38 -19.43
CA ARG A 110 -3.13 15.98 -18.59
C ARG A 110 -1.98 15.48 -19.45
N VAL A 111 -0.77 15.65 -18.94
CA VAL A 111 0.46 15.18 -19.59
C VAL A 111 1.33 14.50 -18.53
N LEU A 112 1.69 13.26 -18.77
CA LEU A 112 2.69 12.53 -17.99
C LEU A 112 4.07 13.06 -18.39
N ARG A 113 4.67 13.91 -17.54
CA ARG A 113 5.90 14.64 -17.87
C ARG A 113 7.13 14.00 -17.31
N VAL A 114 8.19 13.94 -18.09
CA VAL A 114 9.50 13.45 -17.66
C VAL A 114 10.09 14.33 -16.53
N THR A 115 9.75 15.62 -16.50
CA THR A 115 10.18 16.52 -15.41
C THR A 115 9.54 16.19 -14.07
N ASP A 116 8.31 15.68 -14.09
CA ASP A 116 7.53 15.34 -12.91
C ASP A 116 7.81 13.88 -12.48
N PHE A 117 8.09 13.01 -13.46
CA PHE A 117 8.38 11.59 -13.32
C PHE A 117 9.70 11.21 -14.01
N PRO A 118 10.87 11.50 -13.42
CA PRO A 118 12.19 11.35 -14.07
C PRO A 118 12.53 9.92 -14.50
N HIS A 119 11.96 8.90 -13.86
CA HIS A 119 12.15 7.48 -14.19
C HIS A 119 11.65 7.14 -15.62
N LEU A 120 10.70 7.91 -16.17
CA LEU A 120 10.21 7.71 -17.54
C LEU A 120 11.33 7.68 -18.58
N SER A 121 12.38 8.45 -18.37
CA SER A 121 13.55 8.45 -19.29
C SER A 121 14.27 7.08 -19.32
N GLN A 122 14.16 6.29 -18.27
CA GLN A 122 14.74 4.96 -18.14
C GLN A 122 13.88 3.87 -18.79
N LEU A 123 12.59 4.15 -19.01
CA LEU A 123 11.64 3.22 -19.63
C LEU A 123 11.66 3.28 -21.16
N LYS A 124 12.58 4.05 -21.76
CA LYS A 124 12.72 4.15 -23.21
C LYS A 124 12.94 2.80 -23.88
N GLY A 125 12.21 2.56 -24.96
CA GLY A 125 12.26 1.33 -25.74
C GLY A 125 11.31 0.25 -25.25
N ARG A 126 10.64 0.45 -24.10
CA ARG A 126 9.64 -0.47 -23.54
C ARG A 126 8.23 -0.17 -24.09
N THR A 127 7.32 -1.06 -23.84
CA THR A 127 5.89 -0.87 -24.07
C THR A 127 5.28 -0.23 -22.82
N LEU A 128 5.03 1.07 -22.89
CA LEU A 128 4.44 1.83 -21.78
C LEU A 128 2.91 1.74 -21.83
N ILE A 129 2.29 1.46 -20.70
CA ILE A 129 0.85 1.46 -20.48
C ILE A 129 0.52 2.62 -19.53
N THR A 130 -0.39 3.50 -19.91
CA THR A 130 -0.86 4.63 -19.11
C THR A 130 -2.38 4.66 -19.06
N THR A 131 -2.94 5.49 -18.19
CA THR A 131 -4.35 5.88 -18.27
C THR A 131 -4.57 6.85 -19.42
N ASP A 132 -5.83 7.18 -19.74
CA ASP A 132 -6.18 8.32 -20.57
C ASP A 132 -6.28 9.65 -19.80
N GLY A 133 -5.91 9.63 -18.51
CA GLY A 133 -5.92 10.78 -17.62
C GLY A 133 -7.28 11.08 -16.97
N THR A 134 -8.29 10.24 -17.15
CA THR A 134 -9.62 10.43 -16.53
C THR A 134 -9.82 9.58 -15.29
N THR A 135 -9.17 8.42 -15.21
CA THR A 135 -9.23 7.47 -14.10
C THR A 135 -7.83 7.08 -13.64
N ILE A 136 -7.73 6.34 -12.52
CA ILE A 136 -6.56 5.51 -12.21
C ILE A 136 -6.42 4.42 -13.27
N LEU A 137 -5.25 3.78 -13.35
CA LEU A 137 -5.05 2.58 -14.18
C LEU A 137 -5.49 1.32 -13.42
N GLY A 138 -5.31 1.30 -12.09
CA GLY A 138 -5.54 0.15 -11.22
C GLY A 138 -4.40 -0.87 -11.30
N SER A 139 -3.17 -0.42 -11.63
CA SER A 139 -1.99 -1.28 -11.55
C SER A 139 -1.62 -1.59 -10.10
N ASP A 140 -1.93 -0.72 -9.22
CA ASP A 140 -1.97 -0.94 -7.77
C ASP A 140 -3.35 -1.51 -7.38
N ASP A 141 -3.51 -2.84 -7.07
CA ASP A 141 -2.41 -3.83 -7.21
C ASP A 141 -2.80 -4.98 -8.18
N LYS A 142 -3.58 -4.65 -9.22
CA LYS A 142 -3.95 -5.66 -10.25
C LYS A 142 -2.78 -6.09 -11.13
N SER A 143 -1.65 -5.35 -11.10
CA SER A 143 -0.41 -5.82 -11.71
C SER A 143 0.19 -6.98 -10.90
N GLY A 144 0.29 -6.86 -9.59
CA GLY A 144 0.73 -7.95 -8.72
C GLY A 144 -0.14 -9.19 -8.84
N ILE A 145 -1.48 -9.00 -8.91
CA ILE A 145 -2.40 -10.13 -9.19
C ILE A 145 -2.06 -10.80 -10.51
N ALA A 146 -1.89 -10.04 -11.61
CA ALA A 146 -1.60 -10.57 -12.93
C ALA A 146 -0.24 -11.29 -12.97
N GLU A 147 0.75 -10.79 -12.23
CA GLU A 147 2.05 -11.41 -12.07
C GLU A 147 1.95 -12.73 -11.32
N ILE A 148 1.30 -12.77 -10.15
CA ILE A 148 1.08 -14.00 -9.37
C ILE A 148 0.37 -15.07 -10.22
N MET A 149 -0.70 -14.70 -10.91
CA MET A 149 -1.43 -15.61 -11.77
C MET A 149 -0.60 -16.13 -12.93
N THR A 150 0.34 -15.32 -13.44
CA THR A 150 1.26 -15.71 -14.49
C THR A 150 2.37 -16.62 -13.94
N VAL A 151 2.85 -16.37 -12.73
CA VAL A 151 3.75 -17.26 -12.00
C VAL A 151 3.10 -18.63 -11.82
N VAL A 152 1.86 -18.69 -11.32
CA VAL A 152 1.13 -19.96 -11.13
C VAL A 152 1.04 -20.75 -12.43
N GLU A 153 0.72 -20.11 -13.57
CA GLU A 153 0.71 -20.78 -14.88
C GLU A 153 2.08 -21.30 -15.29
N GLN A 154 3.17 -20.61 -14.96
CA GLN A 154 4.54 -20.97 -15.36
C GLN A 154 5.25 -21.93 -14.40
N LEU A 155 4.64 -22.25 -13.25
CA LEU A 155 5.18 -23.24 -12.32
C LEU A 155 5.17 -24.67 -12.92
N ASP A 156 4.29 -24.93 -13.90
CA ASP A 156 4.25 -26.24 -14.53
C ASP A 156 5.62 -26.63 -15.17
N GLY A 157 6.17 -27.72 -14.70
CA GLY A 157 7.48 -28.20 -15.13
C GLY A 157 8.71 -27.57 -14.49
N MET A 158 8.53 -26.60 -13.58
CA MET A 158 9.61 -26.00 -12.79
C MET A 158 9.71 -26.64 -11.39
N PRO A 159 10.89 -27.03 -10.90
CA PRO A 159 11.03 -27.51 -9.51
C PRO A 159 10.75 -26.41 -8.50
N HIS A 160 9.77 -26.62 -7.61
CA HIS A 160 9.39 -25.70 -6.54
C HIS A 160 8.94 -26.44 -5.27
N GLY A 161 9.05 -25.79 -4.10
CA GLY A 161 8.44 -26.20 -2.86
C GLY A 161 6.93 -25.94 -2.84
N PRO A 162 6.23 -26.13 -1.71
CA PRO A 162 4.83 -25.70 -1.59
C PRO A 162 4.70 -24.21 -1.85
N VAL A 163 3.68 -23.81 -2.62
CA VAL A 163 3.38 -22.38 -2.89
C VAL A 163 1.94 -22.10 -2.48
N SER A 164 1.73 -21.02 -1.73
CA SER A 164 0.42 -20.52 -1.38
C SER A 164 0.18 -19.19 -2.09
N VAL A 165 -1.02 -18.97 -2.60
CA VAL A 165 -1.43 -17.67 -3.14
C VAL A 165 -2.60 -17.14 -2.37
N ALA A 166 -2.62 -15.81 -2.15
CA ALA A 166 -3.79 -15.14 -1.59
C ALA A 166 -4.00 -13.79 -2.27
N PHE A 167 -5.27 -13.41 -2.39
CA PHE A 167 -5.66 -12.07 -2.82
C PHE A 167 -6.55 -11.47 -1.74
N THR A 168 -6.20 -10.26 -1.29
CA THR A 168 -6.81 -9.56 -0.15
C THR A 168 -7.77 -8.47 -0.61
N PRO A 169 -8.87 -8.21 0.12
CA PRO A 169 -9.70 -7.03 -0.04
C PRO A 169 -9.17 -5.87 0.82
N ASP A 170 -9.67 -4.65 0.63
CA ASP A 170 -9.59 -3.52 1.57
C ASP A 170 -8.17 -3.10 2.00
N GLU A 171 -7.12 -3.40 1.23
CA GLU A 171 -5.74 -2.98 1.53
C GLU A 171 -5.63 -1.45 1.58
N GLU A 172 -6.19 -0.77 0.60
CA GLU A 172 -6.11 0.68 0.38
C GLU A 172 -6.73 1.52 1.52
N ILE A 173 -7.54 0.89 2.33
CA ILE A 173 -8.11 1.50 3.55
C ILE A 173 -7.50 0.92 4.83
N GLY A 174 -6.41 0.15 4.71
CA GLY A 174 -5.64 -0.42 5.82
C GLY A 174 -6.32 -1.57 6.55
N ARG A 175 -7.25 -2.28 5.91
CA ARG A 175 -8.03 -3.40 6.46
C ARG A 175 -7.75 -4.74 5.78
N GLY A 176 -6.82 -4.77 4.82
CA GLY A 176 -6.51 -5.94 3.99
C GLY A 176 -6.13 -7.19 4.76
N THR A 177 -5.74 -7.07 6.01
CA THR A 177 -5.38 -8.24 6.82
C THR A 177 -6.32 -8.53 7.99
N ASP A 178 -7.41 -7.78 8.18
CA ASP A 178 -8.25 -7.87 9.38
C ASP A 178 -8.70 -9.31 9.66
N ASP A 179 -9.23 -9.99 8.66
CA ASP A 179 -9.70 -11.37 8.74
C ASP A 179 -8.81 -12.37 7.97
N PHE A 180 -7.60 -11.96 7.57
CA PHE A 180 -6.67 -12.84 6.85
C PHE A 180 -6.28 -14.04 7.72
N ARG A 181 -6.46 -15.25 7.19
CA ARG A 181 -6.26 -16.51 7.89
C ARG A 181 -4.88 -17.10 7.58
N THR A 182 -3.88 -16.76 8.40
CA THR A 182 -2.51 -17.26 8.25
C THR A 182 -2.43 -18.79 8.38
N ASP A 183 -3.32 -19.41 9.19
CA ASP A 183 -3.45 -20.86 9.36
C ASP A 183 -3.96 -21.56 8.09
N VAL A 184 -4.86 -20.92 7.34
CA VAL A 184 -5.37 -21.41 6.04
C VAL A 184 -4.31 -21.18 4.96
N PHE A 185 -3.70 -20.01 4.93
CA PHE A 185 -2.66 -19.66 3.96
C PHE A 185 -1.43 -20.58 4.03
N GLY A 186 -1.02 -20.99 5.23
CA GLY A 186 -0.07 -22.06 5.48
C GLY A 186 1.37 -21.80 5.01
N ALA A 187 1.72 -20.60 4.57
CA ALA A 187 3.07 -20.26 4.15
C ALA A 187 4.00 -20.03 5.36
N LYS A 188 5.28 -20.38 5.20
CA LYS A 188 6.33 -20.07 6.18
C LYS A 188 6.87 -18.66 6.01
N TYR A 189 7.05 -18.23 4.78
CA TYR A 189 7.45 -16.90 4.35
C TYR A 189 6.51 -16.45 3.24
N ALA A 190 6.30 -15.17 3.10
CA ALA A 190 5.51 -14.65 2.01
C ALA A 190 6.17 -13.41 1.38
N PHE A 191 5.63 -12.98 0.25
CA PHE A 191 5.95 -11.73 -0.43
C PHE A 191 4.64 -11.09 -0.87
N THR A 192 4.41 -9.82 -0.54
CA THR A 192 3.44 -9.01 -1.26
C THR A 192 4.06 -8.52 -2.56
N LEU A 193 3.31 -8.49 -3.64
CA LEU A 193 3.68 -7.88 -4.92
C LEU A 193 2.86 -6.58 -5.06
N ASP A 194 3.32 -5.52 -4.43
CA ASP A 194 2.55 -4.30 -4.18
C ASP A 194 3.50 -3.07 -4.09
N GLY A 195 4.68 -3.16 -4.70
CA GLY A 195 5.65 -2.07 -4.77
C GLY A 195 5.68 -1.41 -6.16
N GLU A 196 6.56 -0.42 -6.32
CA GLU A 196 6.69 0.31 -7.58
C GLU A 196 7.64 -0.39 -8.56
N ALA A 197 8.88 0.06 -8.63
CA ALA A 197 9.81 -0.34 -9.66
C ALA A 197 10.19 -1.83 -9.64
N GLU A 198 10.47 -2.38 -10.80
CA GLU A 198 11.04 -3.73 -10.91
C GLU A 198 12.36 -3.85 -10.13
N GLY A 199 12.49 -4.92 -9.33
CA GLY A 199 13.67 -5.16 -8.48
C GLY A 199 13.63 -4.50 -7.13
N GLU A 200 12.54 -3.82 -6.77
CA GLU A 200 12.33 -3.37 -5.39
C GLU A 200 12.17 -4.57 -4.45
N VAL A 201 12.91 -4.52 -3.35
CA VAL A 201 12.80 -5.44 -2.21
C VAL A 201 12.67 -4.57 -0.98
N GLN A 202 11.47 -4.37 -0.52
CA GLN A 202 11.11 -3.46 0.53
C GLN A 202 10.86 -4.24 1.82
N TYR A 203 11.51 -3.85 2.90
CA TYR A 203 11.46 -4.53 4.20
C TYR A 203 11.43 -3.55 5.37
N GLU A 204 11.22 -2.27 5.07
CA GLU A 204 11.07 -1.18 6.03
C GLU A 204 9.81 -0.38 5.69
N SER A 205 8.94 -0.20 6.67
CA SER A 205 7.74 0.61 6.57
C SER A 205 7.71 1.66 7.67
N PHE A 206 6.77 2.58 7.65
CA PHE A 206 6.59 3.48 8.78
C PHE A 206 6.13 2.73 10.04
N ASN A 207 6.47 3.27 11.22
CA ASN A 207 5.64 3.17 12.40
C ASN A 207 4.57 4.25 12.31
N ALA A 208 3.34 3.95 12.71
CA ALA A 208 2.19 4.81 12.52
C ALA A 208 1.39 5.03 13.81
N ALA A 209 0.87 6.25 13.96
CA ALA A 209 -0.14 6.57 14.94
C ALA A 209 -1.15 7.56 14.33
N GLY A 210 -2.38 7.52 14.82
CA GLY A 210 -3.39 8.53 14.62
C GLY A 210 -3.52 9.40 15.86
N ALA A 211 -3.86 10.68 15.70
CA ALA A 211 -4.18 11.55 16.82
C ALA A 211 -5.44 12.33 16.54
N GLU A 212 -6.33 12.36 17.52
CA GLU A 212 -7.53 13.19 17.52
C GLU A 212 -7.44 14.20 18.65
N VAL A 213 -7.68 15.46 18.32
CA VAL A 213 -7.62 16.57 19.26
C VAL A 213 -8.95 17.28 19.27
N SER A 214 -9.61 17.31 20.43
CA SER A 214 -10.87 18.01 20.64
C SER A 214 -10.65 19.25 21.49
N PHE A 215 -11.30 20.34 21.13
CA PHE A 215 -11.20 21.63 21.81
C PHE A 215 -12.58 22.08 22.25
N ARG A 216 -12.68 22.63 23.47
CA ARG A 216 -13.89 23.22 24.06
C ARG A 216 -13.67 24.68 24.33
N GLY A 217 -14.48 25.51 23.72
CA GLY A 217 -14.48 26.96 23.93
C GLY A 217 -15.45 27.42 25.01
N ASN A 218 -15.36 28.71 25.37
CA ASN A 218 -16.35 29.41 26.16
C ASN A 218 -16.98 30.50 25.28
N ASN A 219 -18.16 30.22 24.72
CA ASN A 219 -18.84 31.12 23.82
C ASN A 219 -19.67 32.14 24.60
N VAL A 220 -19.45 33.43 24.36
CA VAL A 220 -20.22 34.54 24.90
C VAL A 220 -20.45 35.60 23.83
N HIS A 221 -21.32 36.55 24.05
CA HIS A 221 -21.55 37.63 23.10
C HIS A 221 -20.25 38.40 22.80
N PRO A 222 -19.85 38.61 21.55
CA PRO A 222 -18.54 39.20 21.19
C PRO A 222 -18.29 40.57 21.84
N GLY A 223 -19.31 41.40 21.99
CA GLY A 223 -19.19 42.67 22.66
C GLY A 223 -18.85 42.62 24.17
N SER A 224 -18.99 41.42 24.77
CA SER A 224 -18.70 41.18 26.21
C SER A 224 -17.62 40.13 26.41
N ALA A 225 -16.85 39.80 25.35
CA ALA A 225 -15.95 38.67 25.28
C ALA A 225 -14.61 38.85 26.01
N LYS A 226 -14.24 40.11 26.36
CA LYS A 226 -12.93 40.42 26.95
C LYS A 226 -12.74 39.64 28.25
N ASN A 227 -11.65 38.83 28.30
CA ASN A 227 -11.23 37.98 29.42
C ASN A 227 -12.24 36.88 29.82
N VAL A 228 -13.22 36.57 28.94
CA VAL A 228 -14.27 35.58 29.20
C VAL A 228 -14.32 34.54 28.06
N MET A 229 -14.30 35.01 26.82
CA MET A 229 -14.40 34.13 25.67
C MET A 229 -13.12 33.30 25.50
N VAL A 230 -13.28 32.00 25.29
CA VAL A 230 -12.27 31.10 24.74
C VAL A 230 -12.81 30.58 23.40
N ASN A 231 -12.16 30.93 22.31
CA ASN A 231 -12.57 30.51 20.97
C ASN A 231 -11.84 29.20 20.60
N ALA A 232 -12.59 28.09 20.59
CA ALA A 232 -12.03 26.76 20.33
C ALA A 232 -11.30 26.66 18.97
N ALA A 233 -11.85 27.30 17.92
CA ALA A 233 -11.19 27.28 16.61
C ALA A 233 -9.83 27.98 16.63
N LEU A 234 -9.69 29.09 17.37
CA LEU A 234 -8.40 29.77 17.52
C LEU A 234 -7.40 28.97 18.37
N VAL A 235 -7.88 28.27 19.41
CA VAL A 235 -7.03 27.38 20.21
C VAL A 235 -6.54 26.20 19.36
N ALA A 236 -7.39 25.65 18.48
CA ALA A 236 -7.00 24.59 17.56
C ALA A 236 -5.92 25.05 16.57
N MET A 237 -6.03 26.26 16.03
CA MET A 237 -5.00 26.85 15.17
C MET A 237 -3.69 27.04 15.94
N GLU A 238 -3.74 27.54 17.18
CA GLU A 238 -2.56 27.70 18.03
C GLU A 238 -1.89 26.35 18.32
N PHE A 239 -2.67 25.29 18.59
CA PHE A 239 -2.14 23.94 18.74
C PHE A 239 -1.34 23.51 17.50
N ASN A 240 -1.92 23.67 16.31
CA ASN A 240 -1.24 23.29 15.07
C ASN A 240 0.03 24.13 14.83
N GLU A 241 0.06 25.40 15.23
CA GLU A 241 1.26 26.26 15.14
C GLU A 241 2.36 25.86 16.12
N MET A 242 2.04 25.20 17.22
CA MET A 242 3.03 24.69 18.17
C MET A 242 3.77 23.44 17.66
N LEU A 243 3.21 22.74 16.65
CA LEU A 243 3.85 21.59 16.05
C LEU A 243 4.92 22.03 15.03
N ASN A 244 5.94 21.21 14.85
CA ASN A 244 7.03 21.51 13.93
C ASN A 244 6.57 21.48 12.47
N SER A 245 6.43 22.64 11.85
CA SER A 245 5.98 22.76 10.45
C SER A 245 6.95 22.11 9.43
N ALA A 246 8.23 21.94 9.76
CA ALA A 246 9.18 21.23 8.90
C ALA A 246 8.95 19.71 8.87
N GLN A 247 8.09 19.20 9.75
CA GLN A 247 7.67 17.79 9.77
C GLN A 247 6.34 17.54 9.06
N ARG A 248 5.88 18.44 8.21
CA ARG A 248 4.71 18.19 7.34
C ARG A 248 5.12 17.34 6.14
N PRO A 249 4.21 16.55 5.56
CA PRO A 249 4.52 15.69 4.40
C PRO A 249 5.17 16.42 3.24
N GLU A 250 4.72 17.64 2.94
CA GLU A 250 5.22 18.48 1.85
C GLU A 250 6.70 18.90 2.00
N TYR A 251 7.32 18.65 3.16
CA TYR A 251 8.72 18.97 3.46
C TYR A 251 9.57 17.75 3.83
N THR A 252 9.02 16.53 3.66
CA THR A 252 9.68 15.30 4.11
C THR A 252 9.79 14.27 2.98
N GLU A 253 10.90 13.55 2.96
CA GLU A 253 11.19 12.51 1.96
C GLU A 253 11.97 11.34 2.58
N ASN A 254 12.08 10.24 1.84
CA ASN A 254 12.85 9.05 2.23
C ASN A 254 12.51 8.57 3.66
N TYR A 255 13.48 8.53 4.55
CA TYR A 255 13.33 8.09 5.95
C TYR A 255 12.73 9.15 6.88
N GLN A 256 12.51 10.37 6.40
CA GLN A 256 11.97 11.43 7.23
C GLN A 256 10.49 11.19 7.53
N GLY A 257 10.17 11.12 8.81
CA GLY A 257 8.79 11.00 9.26
C GLY A 257 8.05 12.34 9.27
N PHE A 258 6.72 12.29 9.38
CA PHE A 258 5.87 13.48 9.35
C PHE A 258 4.76 13.48 10.42
N VAL A 259 4.19 14.66 10.63
CA VAL A 259 2.92 14.92 11.32
C VAL A 259 2.01 15.66 10.34
N HIS A 260 0.94 15.02 9.92
CA HIS A 260 0.03 15.52 8.90
C HIS A 260 -1.35 15.77 9.48
N LEU A 261 -1.82 17.03 9.37
CA LEU A 261 -3.21 17.40 9.67
C LEU A 261 -4.09 16.93 8.50
N THR A 262 -4.97 15.97 8.75
CA THR A 262 -5.85 15.38 7.71
C THR A 262 -7.25 15.98 7.71
N ASP A 263 -7.75 16.44 8.87
CA ASP A 263 -9.08 17.03 8.97
C ASP A 263 -9.12 18.13 10.04
N MET A 264 -9.91 19.17 9.78
CA MET A 264 -10.12 20.28 10.70
C MET A 264 -11.56 20.77 10.62
N THR A 265 -12.24 20.72 11.75
CA THR A 265 -13.57 21.35 11.91
C THR A 265 -13.55 22.26 13.12
N GLY A 266 -14.34 23.34 13.12
CA GLY A 266 -14.35 24.21 14.28
C GLY A 266 -15.33 25.37 14.25
N SER A 267 -15.72 25.74 15.48
CA SER A 267 -16.52 26.90 15.81
C SER A 267 -15.92 27.61 17.02
N VAL A 268 -16.60 28.66 17.55
CA VAL A 268 -16.21 29.29 18.82
C VAL A 268 -16.38 28.33 19.99
N ALA A 269 -17.41 27.46 19.95
CA ALA A 269 -17.77 26.57 21.04
C ALA A 269 -16.93 25.29 21.09
N ASP A 270 -16.63 24.72 19.94
CA ASP A 270 -15.92 23.46 19.79
C ASP A 270 -15.09 23.43 18.52
N ALA A 271 -13.99 22.67 18.53
CA ALA A 271 -13.20 22.37 17.34
C ALA A 271 -12.60 20.97 17.47
N ARG A 272 -12.24 20.40 16.33
CA ARG A 272 -11.58 19.09 16.23
C ARG A 272 -10.52 19.11 15.15
N LEU A 273 -9.37 18.49 15.44
CA LEU A 273 -8.30 18.23 14.48
C LEU A 273 -8.01 16.73 14.44
N LYS A 274 -7.76 16.18 13.25
CA LYS A 274 -7.24 14.82 13.09
C LYS A 274 -5.86 14.86 12.46
N TYR A 275 -4.98 14.03 12.98
CA TYR A 275 -3.61 13.89 12.49
C TYR A 275 -3.25 12.44 12.25
N ILE A 276 -2.39 12.22 11.28
CA ILE A 276 -1.61 11.00 11.16
C ILE A 276 -0.12 11.33 11.43
N LEU A 277 0.51 10.46 12.22
CA LEU A 277 1.93 10.54 12.57
C LEU A 277 2.64 9.33 11.96
N ARG A 278 3.76 9.57 11.31
CA ARG A 278 4.56 8.54 10.64
C ARG A 278 6.03 8.75 10.91
N ASP A 279 6.76 7.68 11.18
CA ASP A 279 8.23 7.69 11.23
C ASP A 279 8.78 6.27 11.09
N HIS A 280 9.89 6.10 10.36
CA HIS A 280 10.58 4.81 10.30
C HIS A 280 11.27 4.47 11.63
N ASP A 281 11.75 5.48 12.35
CA ASP A 281 12.34 5.30 13.68
C ASP A 281 11.28 5.39 14.77
N ARG A 282 11.18 4.34 15.58
CA ARG A 282 10.22 4.24 16.69
C ARG A 282 10.41 5.34 17.74
N ASN A 283 11.68 5.75 18.01
CA ASN A 283 11.94 6.80 18.99
C ASN A 283 11.56 8.18 18.45
N MET A 284 11.75 8.39 17.15
CA MET A 284 11.30 9.63 16.49
C MET A 284 9.78 9.74 16.44
N LEU A 285 9.06 8.62 16.22
CA LEU A 285 7.60 8.61 16.36
C LEU A 285 7.18 8.94 17.80
N ALA A 286 7.84 8.34 18.80
CA ALA A 286 7.58 8.65 20.21
C ALA A 286 7.84 10.13 20.54
N ALA A 287 8.89 10.73 19.98
CA ALA A 287 9.16 12.15 20.14
C ALA A 287 8.08 13.05 19.51
N LYS A 288 7.51 12.66 18.35
CA LYS A 288 6.37 13.36 17.74
C LYS A 288 5.13 13.32 18.64
N LYS A 289 4.80 12.15 19.21
CA LYS A 289 3.70 11.99 20.19
C LYS A 289 3.90 12.87 21.41
N ALA A 290 5.09 12.81 22.01
CA ALA A 290 5.44 13.63 23.18
C ALA A 290 5.37 15.14 22.88
N GLY A 291 5.70 15.55 21.67
CA GLY A 291 5.53 16.94 21.21
C GLY A 291 4.08 17.39 21.21
N MET A 292 3.17 16.56 20.75
CA MET A 292 1.71 16.83 20.79
C MET A 292 1.19 16.87 22.23
N GLU A 293 1.60 15.94 23.08
CA GLU A 293 1.24 15.90 24.49
C GLU A 293 1.69 17.18 25.24
N LEU A 294 2.92 17.62 24.96
CA LEU A 294 3.43 18.86 25.54
C LEU A 294 2.66 20.10 25.07
N ALA A 295 2.29 20.17 23.80
CA ALA A 295 1.45 21.23 23.26
C ALA A 295 0.06 21.24 23.94
N ALA A 296 -0.54 20.05 24.11
CA ALA A 296 -1.79 19.87 24.82
C ALA A 296 -1.75 20.37 26.26
N GLN A 297 -0.70 19.97 26.98
CA GLN A 297 -0.50 20.42 28.35
C GLN A 297 -0.41 21.94 28.44
N ARG A 298 0.43 22.58 27.62
CA ARG A 298 0.62 24.04 27.62
C ARG A 298 -0.64 24.82 27.33
N LEU A 299 -1.47 24.35 26.40
CA LEU A 299 -2.73 24.99 26.07
C LEU A 299 -3.78 24.83 27.18
N ASN A 300 -3.84 23.68 27.85
CA ASN A 300 -4.68 23.50 29.04
C ASN A 300 -4.21 24.35 30.22
N GLU A 301 -2.90 24.57 30.39
CA GLU A 301 -2.37 25.52 31.38
C GLU A 301 -2.75 26.97 31.05
N LYS A 302 -2.74 27.34 29.76
CA LYS A 302 -3.05 28.72 29.31
C LYS A 302 -4.54 29.03 29.34
N TYR A 303 -5.40 28.13 28.90
CA TYR A 303 -6.83 28.37 28.69
C TYR A 303 -7.74 27.74 29.75
N GLY A 304 -7.18 26.92 30.62
CA GLY A 304 -7.89 26.18 31.65
C GLY A 304 -7.96 24.68 31.38
N ALA A 305 -7.91 23.88 32.44
CA ALA A 305 -8.00 22.45 32.37
C ALA A 305 -9.27 21.97 31.64
N GLY A 306 -9.15 21.05 30.70
CA GLY A 306 -10.27 20.53 29.92
C GLY A 306 -10.66 21.38 28.71
N THR A 307 -9.92 22.44 28.39
CA THR A 307 -10.09 23.20 27.15
C THR A 307 -9.76 22.34 25.94
N MET A 308 -8.80 21.42 26.07
CA MET A 308 -8.51 20.45 25.01
C MET A 308 -8.26 19.05 25.57
N GLU A 309 -8.57 18.07 24.73
CA GLU A 309 -8.34 16.65 24.95
C GLU A 309 -7.59 16.10 23.73
N LEU A 310 -6.53 15.32 23.99
CA LEU A 310 -5.71 14.67 22.96
C LEU A 310 -5.81 13.15 23.16
N VAL A 311 -6.17 12.44 22.11
CA VAL A 311 -6.15 10.97 22.05
C VAL A 311 -5.19 10.54 20.97
N ILE A 312 -4.19 9.74 21.31
CA ILE A 312 -3.22 9.17 20.35
C ILE A 312 -3.39 7.65 20.35
N GLN A 313 -3.51 7.05 19.17
CA GLN A 313 -3.64 5.61 18.98
C GLN A 313 -2.56 5.12 18.03
N ASP A 314 -1.81 4.09 18.45
CA ASP A 314 -0.88 3.38 17.57
C ASP A 314 -1.67 2.54 16.57
N GLN A 315 -1.18 2.50 15.31
CA GLN A 315 -1.85 1.81 14.22
C GLN A 315 -1.05 0.58 13.78
N TYR A 316 0.18 0.79 13.30
CA TYR A 316 1.07 -0.29 12.89
C TYR A 316 2.53 0.06 13.18
N GLN A 317 3.42 -0.91 13.04
CA GLN A 317 4.85 -0.78 13.32
C GLN A 317 5.67 -1.09 12.06
N ASN A 318 6.91 -0.59 12.02
CA ASN A 318 7.85 -0.87 10.95
C ASN A 318 8.17 -2.37 10.87
N MET A 319 7.89 -2.99 9.72
CA MET A 319 8.12 -4.43 9.51
C MET A 319 9.59 -4.86 9.66
N ALA A 320 10.53 -3.93 9.54
CA ALA A 320 11.95 -4.19 9.80
C ALA A 320 12.20 -4.75 11.20
N GLU A 321 11.35 -4.44 12.19
CA GLU A 321 11.45 -5.00 13.54
C GLU A 321 11.32 -6.53 13.57
N ILE A 322 10.58 -7.09 12.63
CA ILE A 322 10.40 -8.54 12.46
C ILE A 322 11.40 -9.08 11.42
N LEU A 323 11.47 -8.45 10.25
CA LEU A 323 12.24 -8.97 9.11
C LEU A 323 13.75 -9.01 9.36
N LYS A 324 14.29 -8.23 10.29
CA LYS A 324 15.70 -8.34 10.71
C LYS A 324 16.10 -9.73 11.22
N ASP A 325 15.13 -10.51 11.74
CA ASP A 325 15.34 -11.86 12.25
C ASP A 325 15.21 -12.93 11.14
N TYR A 326 14.85 -12.52 9.91
CA TYR A 326 14.67 -13.36 8.73
C TYR A 326 15.47 -12.84 7.51
N PRO A 327 16.78 -12.58 7.64
CA PRO A 327 17.59 -11.98 6.59
C PRO A 327 17.63 -12.83 5.30
N GLU A 328 17.44 -14.16 5.41
CA GLU A 328 17.41 -15.07 4.28
C GLU A 328 16.29 -14.73 3.29
N VAL A 329 15.15 -14.22 3.75
CA VAL A 329 14.02 -13.91 2.86
C VAL A 329 14.39 -12.77 1.92
N MET A 330 14.98 -11.67 2.45
CA MET A 330 15.43 -10.54 1.64
C MET A 330 16.63 -10.91 0.75
N GLU A 331 17.55 -11.75 1.25
CA GLU A 331 18.73 -12.16 0.46
C GLU A 331 18.33 -13.04 -0.71
N VAL A 332 17.34 -13.92 -0.56
CA VAL A 332 16.79 -14.71 -1.68
C VAL A 332 16.19 -13.78 -2.73
N ALA A 333 15.34 -12.83 -2.32
CA ALA A 333 14.75 -11.86 -3.25
C ALA A 333 15.82 -11.03 -3.99
N ARG A 334 16.82 -10.52 -3.28
CA ARG A 334 17.94 -9.78 -3.90
C ARG A 334 18.78 -10.67 -4.84
N LYS A 335 19.00 -11.93 -4.48
CA LYS A 335 19.71 -12.89 -5.33
C LYS A 335 18.92 -13.16 -6.61
N ALA A 336 17.60 -13.34 -6.50
CA ALA A 336 16.73 -13.53 -7.65
C ALA A 336 16.76 -12.32 -8.61
N CYS A 337 16.65 -11.09 -8.10
CA CYS A 337 16.80 -9.89 -8.93
C CYS A 337 18.11 -9.92 -9.72
N ARG A 338 19.26 -10.18 -9.05
CA ARG A 338 20.57 -10.23 -9.71
C ARG A 338 20.63 -11.35 -10.76
N SER A 339 20.06 -12.51 -10.48
CA SER A 339 20.02 -13.63 -11.42
C SER A 339 19.22 -13.28 -12.69
N CYS A 340 18.17 -12.47 -12.54
CA CYS A 340 17.34 -11.98 -13.65
C CYS A 340 17.89 -10.73 -14.32
N GLY A 341 19.12 -10.30 -13.97
CA GLY A 341 19.80 -9.15 -14.57
C GLY A 341 19.32 -7.79 -14.06
N VAL A 342 18.59 -7.76 -12.93
CA VAL A 342 18.11 -6.54 -12.28
C VAL A 342 18.93 -6.24 -11.04
N SER A 343 19.33 -4.97 -10.85
CA SER A 343 19.95 -4.53 -9.61
C SER A 343 18.87 -4.39 -8.54
N PRO A 344 18.95 -5.11 -7.40
CA PRO A 344 17.95 -4.97 -6.36
C PRO A 344 17.99 -3.57 -5.74
N ILE A 345 16.82 -3.00 -5.53
CA ILE A 345 16.62 -1.67 -4.92
C ILE A 345 15.94 -1.90 -3.57
N SER A 346 16.42 -1.24 -2.52
CA SER A 346 15.74 -1.23 -1.23
C SER A 346 15.42 0.22 -0.87
N VAL A 347 14.15 0.56 -0.95
CA VAL A 347 13.61 1.87 -0.56
C VAL A 347 12.64 1.67 0.60
N PRO A 348 12.57 2.62 1.55
CA PRO A 348 11.62 2.53 2.64
C PRO A 348 10.20 2.84 2.12
N ILE A 349 9.24 2.02 2.53
CA ILE A 349 7.82 2.30 2.28
C ILE A 349 7.37 3.45 3.17
N ARG A 350 6.84 4.52 2.58
CA ARG A 350 6.30 5.68 3.31
C ARG A 350 4.83 5.50 3.72
N GLY A 351 4.44 4.28 3.94
CA GLY A 351 3.14 3.78 4.37
C GLY A 351 3.31 2.43 5.05
N ALA A 352 2.36 1.56 4.86
CA ALA A 352 2.42 0.14 5.17
C ALA A 352 1.76 -0.63 4.03
N THR A 353 2.01 -1.93 3.97
CA THR A 353 1.35 -2.90 3.10
C THR A 353 0.78 -4.02 3.96
N ASP A 354 -0.05 -4.87 3.40
CA ASP A 354 -0.52 -6.10 4.06
C ASP A 354 0.66 -6.91 4.61
N GLY A 355 1.77 -6.99 3.87
CA GLY A 355 2.98 -7.68 4.29
C GLY A 355 3.59 -7.13 5.58
N ALA A 356 3.50 -5.83 5.80
CA ALA A 356 3.99 -5.22 7.04
C ALA A 356 3.20 -5.73 8.26
N ILE A 357 1.86 -5.76 8.16
CA ILE A 357 0.99 -6.23 9.25
C ILE A 357 1.13 -7.75 9.44
N LEU A 358 1.14 -8.51 8.34
CA LEU A 358 1.30 -9.97 8.37
C LEU A 358 2.62 -10.40 9.02
N SER A 359 3.69 -9.61 8.85
CA SER A 359 4.97 -9.88 9.50
C SER A 359 4.83 -9.90 11.02
N PHE A 360 4.08 -8.99 11.62
CA PHE A 360 3.77 -9.00 13.07
C PHE A 360 2.81 -10.10 13.50
N ARG A 361 2.08 -10.70 12.54
CA ARG A 361 1.20 -11.86 12.79
C ARG A 361 1.91 -13.21 12.61
N GLY A 362 3.25 -13.18 12.48
CA GLY A 362 4.11 -14.37 12.42
C GLY A 362 4.36 -14.90 11.00
N LEU A 363 4.02 -14.12 9.98
CA LEU A 363 4.31 -14.43 8.58
C LEU A 363 5.31 -13.39 8.03
N PRO A 364 6.63 -13.64 8.08
CA PRO A 364 7.62 -12.72 7.51
C PRO A 364 7.34 -12.47 6.02
N CYS A 365 6.99 -11.22 5.68
CA CYS A 365 6.45 -10.86 4.37
C CYS A 365 6.99 -9.51 3.90
N PRO A 366 8.18 -9.45 3.27
CA PRO A 366 8.64 -8.25 2.59
C PRO A 366 7.82 -7.97 1.34
N ASN A 367 7.86 -6.72 0.86
CA ASN A 367 7.18 -6.29 -0.34
C ASN A 367 8.11 -6.26 -1.55
N LEU A 368 7.59 -6.62 -2.72
CA LEU A 368 8.29 -6.58 -4.00
C LEU A 368 7.63 -5.56 -4.93
N GLY A 369 8.42 -4.96 -5.81
CA GLY A 369 7.90 -4.11 -6.87
C GLY A 369 7.04 -4.88 -7.86
N THR A 370 6.22 -4.16 -8.63
CA THR A 370 5.36 -4.67 -9.72
C THR A 370 5.72 -4.11 -11.09
N GLY A 371 6.70 -3.20 -11.15
CA GLY A 371 7.02 -2.45 -12.38
C GLY A 371 6.01 -1.37 -12.71
N GLY A 372 5.14 -0.99 -11.75
CA GLY A 372 4.20 0.10 -11.81
C GLY A 372 4.75 1.38 -11.18
N TYR A 373 4.11 2.51 -11.44
CA TYR A 373 4.55 3.82 -10.96
C TYR A 373 3.39 4.80 -10.81
N ALA A 374 3.56 5.80 -9.94
CA ALA A 374 2.67 6.93 -9.75
C ALA A 374 1.22 6.53 -9.42
N PHE A 375 1.09 5.59 -8.50
CA PHE A 375 -0.17 5.03 -8.02
C PHE A 375 -1.14 6.08 -7.46
N HIS A 376 -2.39 5.69 -7.24
CA HIS A 376 -3.46 6.50 -6.64
C HIS A 376 -3.85 7.74 -7.44
N GLY A 377 -3.57 7.78 -8.76
CA GLY A 377 -3.93 8.93 -9.55
C GLY A 377 -3.92 8.73 -11.07
N PRO A 378 -4.35 9.76 -11.82
CA PRO A 378 -4.49 9.66 -13.27
C PRO A 378 -3.16 9.64 -14.04
N TYR A 379 -2.03 9.65 -13.35
CA TYR A 379 -0.68 9.51 -13.92
C TYR A 379 -0.11 8.11 -13.77
N GLU A 380 -0.87 7.20 -13.21
CA GLU A 380 -0.50 5.81 -12.99
C GLU A 380 -0.10 5.12 -14.31
N HIS A 381 1.00 4.42 -14.30
CA HIS A 381 1.55 3.77 -15.48
C HIS A 381 2.46 2.60 -15.11
N LEU A 382 2.65 1.70 -16.06
CA LEU A 382 3.58 0.56 -15.94
C LEU A 382 4.17 0.22 -17.31
N THR A 383 5.11 -0.74 -17.35
CA THR A 383 5.59 -1.32 -18.61
C THR A 383 5.35 -2.82 -18.65
N VAL A 384 5.06 -3.33 -19.87
CA VAL A 384 4.90 -4.78 -20.10
C VAL A 384 6.16 -5.52 -19.67
N GLU A 385 7.32 -4.98 -20.05
CA GLU A 385 8.62 -5.58 -19.73
C GLU A 385 8.94 -5.54 -18.23
N GLY A 386 8.43 -4.56 -17.49
CA GLY A 386 8.52 -4.50 -16.03
C GLY A 386 7.74 -5.63 -15.38
N MET A 387 6.46 -5.79 -15.74
CA MET A 387 5.62 -6.90 -15.28
C MET A 387 6.24 -8.27 -15.61
N ASP A 388 6.65 -8.48 -16.87
CA ASP A 388 7.28 -9.74 -17.28
C ASP A 388 8.56 -10.02 -16.46
N LYS A 389 9.33 -8.96 -16.14
CA LYS A 389 10.54 -9.08 -15.33
C LYS A 389 10.21 -9.46 -13.88
N MET A 390 9.14 -8.93 -13.30
CA MET A 390 8.73 -9.33 -11.96
C MET A 390 8.28 -10.79 -11.91
N VAL A 391 7.57 -11.27 -12.92
CA VAL A 391 7.25 -12.71 -13.06
C VAL A 391 8.54 -13.55 -13.06
N GLU A 392 9.57 -13.18 -13.84
CA GLU A 392 10.87 -13.88 -13.84
C GLU A 392 11.53 -13.88 -12.45
N ILE A 393 11.50 -12.74 -11.75
CA ILE A 393 12.10 -12.61 -10.41
C ILE A 393 11.38 -13.50 -9.41
N VAL A 394 10.03 -13.50 -9.40
CA VAL A 394 9.25 -14.32 -8.47
C VAL A 394 9.47 -15.82 -8.74
N LEU A 395 9.49 -16.26 -10.00
CA LEU A 395 9.83 -17.64 -10.35
C LEU A 395 11.24 -18.03 -9.85
N GLU A 396 12.21 -17.13 -9.98
CA GLU A 396 13.57 -17.37 -9.49
C GLU A 396 13.62 -17.40 -7.95
N ILE A 397 12.83 -16.60 -7.23
CA ILE A 397 12.66 -16.69 -5.77
C ILE A 397 12.19 -18.09 -5.39
N LEU A 398 11.13 -18.59 -6.01
CA LEU A 398 10.58 -19.92 -5.75
C LEU A 398 11.59 -21.03 -6.07
N ARG A 399 12.35 -20.89 -7.16
CA ARG A 399 13.42 -21.81 -7.54
C ARG A 399 14.53 -21.86 -6.49
N ILE A 400 14.98 -20.70 -5.99
CA ILE A 400 16.04 -20.64 -4.98
C ILE A 400 15.59 -21.27 -3.66
N PHE A 401 14.35 -21.05 -3.22
CA PHE A 401 13.81 -21.70 -2.02
C PHE A 401 13.66 -23.22 -2.18
N ALA A 402 13.56 -23.71 -3.41
CA ALA A 402 13.51 -25.14 -3.71
C ALA A 402 14.89 -25.82 -3.77
N GLU A 403 15.99 -25.08 -3.81
CA GLU A 403 17.36 -25.63 -3.76
C GLU A 403 17.71 -26.17 -2.37
#